data_7727fea3a4f9582f0d33f55bdb21c95d
#
_entry.id   7727fea3a4f9582f0d33f55bdb21c95d
#
_cell.length_a   1.000
_cell.length_b   1.000
_cell.length_c   1.000
_cell.angle_alpha   90.00
_cell.angle_beta   90.00
_cell.angle_gamma   90.00
#
_symmetry.space_group_name_H-M   'P 1'
#
loop_
_entity.id
_entity.type
_entity.pdbx_description
1 polymer ?
#
loop_
_entity_poly.entity_id
_entity_poly.type
_entity_poly.pdbx_seq_one_letter_code
_entity_poly.pdbx_strand_id
1 'polypeptide(L)'
;MTIVEIVDQNGGFNWVRKVMKTNSKRTLLWRIAFLTFILSAILDNLTTSIVMIMILRKLVTERNDRLIYASLVIIAANSGGAFSPIGDVTTIMLWMRGNVTSGLLVAKLFLPALVSVIIPTAIACRYIPDENAHPEKLDTAPKLPPFVGPRFSHFVLVLGVGGLLFVPIFKAVTGLPPYLGMLISWGVLWVFTELVYDHKQNMEESIKN
;
A
#
# COMPACT_ATOMS: atom_id res chain seq x y z
N MET A 1 -4.58 8.75 -5.49
CA MET A 1 -3.11 8.73 -5.65
C MET A 1 -2.41 9.70 -4.72
N THR A 2 -2.86 10.93 -4.56
CA THR A 2 -2.18 11.96 -3.76
C THR A 2 -1.95 11.60 -2.29
N ILE A 3 -2.92 10.98 -1.61
CA ILE A 3 -2.78 10.54 -0.20
C ILE A 3 -1.63 9.54 -0.07
N VAL A 4 -1.59 8.56 -0.95
CA VAL A 4 -0.56 7.50 -0.94
C VAL A 4 0.83 8.05 -1.27
N GLU A 5 0.89 9.01 -2.19
CA GLU A 5 2.13 9.72 -2.53
C GLU A 5 2.70 10.47 -1.33
N ILE A 6 1.87 11.21 -0.59
CA ILE A 6 2.28 11.89 0.64
C ILE A 6 2.81 10.89 1.67
N VAL A 7 2.14 9.74 1.83
CA VAL A 7 2.56 8.68 2.75
C VAL A 7 3.91 8.10 2.33
N ASP A 8 4.15 7.85 1.04
CA ASP A 8 5.43 7.31 0.55
C ASP A 8 6.59 8.31 0.70
N GLN A 9 6.37 9.56 0.34
CA GLN A 9 7.37 10.64 0.49
C GLN A 9 7.81 10.82 1.95
N ASN A 10 6.92 10.57 2.90
CA ASN A 10 7.21 10.61 4.33
C ASN A 10 7.69 9.26 4.90
N GLY A 11 8.03 8.29 4.03
CA GLY A 11 8.61 7.01 4.43
C GLY A 11 7.61 6.06 5.12
N GLY A 12 6.31 6.27 4.95
CA GLY A 12 5.26 5.42 5.53
C GLY A 12 5.39 3.95 5.18
N PHE A 13 5.91 3.62 3.98
CA PHE A 13 6.11 2.22 3.55
C PHE A 13 7.43 1.59 4.00
N ASN A 14 8.21 2.22 4.87
CA ASN A 14 9.45 1.65 5.38
C ASN A 14 9.21 0.35 6.18
N TRP A 15 8.06 0.20 6.85
CA TRP A 15 7.70 -1.03 7.53
C TRP A 15 7.44 -2.19 6.53
N VAL A 16 6.87 -1.91 5.35
CA VAL A 16 6.68 -2.88 4.27
C VAL A 16 8.03 -3.49 3.88
N ARG A 17 9.05 -2.64 3.72
CA ARG A 17 10.42 -3.09 3.42
C ARG A 17 10.99 -3.98 4.51
N LYS A 18 10.76 -3.66 5.80
CA LYS A 18 11.20 -4.48 6.93
C LYS A 18 10.53 -5.85 6.95
N VAL A 19 9.22 -5.91 6.72
CA VAL A 19 8.44 -7.16 6.67
C VAL A 19 8.90 -8.06 5.52
N MET A 20 9.34 -7.48 4.41
CA MET A 20 9.82 -8.23 3.24
C MET A 20 11.26 -8.74 3.39
N LYS A 21 12.02 -8.31 4.39
CA LYS A 21 13.38 -8.81 4.62
C LYS A 21 13.33 -10.26 5.08
N THR A 22 13.75 -11.19 4.22
CA THR A 22 13.82 -12.63 4.50
C THR A 22 14.91 -13.29 3.65
N ASN A 23 15.47 -14.39 4.14
CA ASN A 23 16.56 -15.11 3.48
C ASN A 23 16.05 -16.19 2.50
N SER A 24 14.77 -16.58 2.54
CA SER A 24 14.21 -17.60 1.66
C SER A 24 13.36 -16.96 0.55
N LYS A 25 13.65 -17.29 -0.71
CA LYS A 25 12.91 -16.84 -1.88
C LYS A 25 11.41 -17.22 -1.79
N ARG A 26 11.09 -18.45 -1.35
CA ARG A 26 9.71 -18.90 -1.20
C ARG A 26 8.93 -18.13 -0.14
N THR A 27 9.56 -17.88 1.01
CA THR A 27 8.95 -17.06 2.06
C THR A 27 8.73 -15.63 1.59
N LEU A 28 9.67 -15.06 0.82
CA LEU A 28 9.53 -13.76 0.22
C LEU A 28 8.30 -13.69 -0.72
N LEU A 29 8.11 -14.73 -1.54
CA LEU A 29 6.98 -14.84 -2.46
C LEU A 29 5.63 -14.72 -1.74
N TRP A 30 5.44 -15.54 -0.70
CA TRP A 30 4.22 -15.50 0.11
C TRP A 30 4.03 -14.14 0.80
N ARG A 31 5.07 -13.58 1.39
CA ARG A 31 5.01 -12.26 2.04
C ARG A 31 4.62 -11.17 1.04
N ILE A 32 5.21 -11.15 -0.15
CA ILE A 32 4.89 -10.19 -1.20
C ILE A 32 3.43 -10.35 -1.63
N ALA A 33 2.98 -11.58 -1.91
CA ALA A 33 1.62 -11.84 -2.36
C ALA A 33 0.57 -11.38 -1.33
N PHE A 34 0.70 -11.81 -0.07
CA PHE A 34 -0.25 -11.42 0.99
C PHE A 34 -0.19 -9.94 1.34
N LEU A 35 1.02 -9.37 1.40
CA LEU A 35 1.17 -7.96 1.70
C LEU A 35 0.57 -7.08 0.60
N THR A 36 0.80 -7.45 -0.67
CA THR A 36 0.19 -6.77 -1.81
C THR A 36 -1.33 -6.87 -1.77
N PHE A 37 -1.87 -8.06 -1.48
CA PHE A 37 -3.30 -8.29 -1.37
C PHE A 37 -3.96 -7.38 -0.31
N ILE A 38 -3.37 -7.30 0.88
CA ILE A 38 -3.89 -6.46 1.98
C ILE A 38 -3.75 -4.97 1.65
N LEU A 39 -2.58 -4.56 1.14
CA LEU A 39 -2.35 -3.16 0.78
C LEU A 39 -3.30 -2.69 -0.32
N SER A 40 -3.56 -3.53 -1.32
CA SER A 40 -4.45 -3.19 -2.43
C SER A 40 -5.91 -3.04 -2.02
N ALA A 41 -6.34 -3.73 -0.97
CA ALA A 41 -7.67 -3.55 -0.42
C ALA A 41 -7.88 -2.15 0.19
N ILE A 42 -6.80 -1.46 0.56
CA ILE A 42 -6.81 -0.16 1.25
C ILE A 42 -6.39 0.97 0.30
N LEU A 43 -5.33 0.75 -0.50
CA LEU A 43 -4.66 1.82 -1.26
C LEU A 43 -5.17 1.99 -2.70
N ASP A 44 -5.68 1.05 -3.32
CA ASP A 44 -5.97 0.77 -4.73
C ASP A 44 -4.92 -0.13 -5.41
N ASN A 45 -5.39 -0.85 -6.42
CA ASN A 45 -4.60 -1.88 -7.11
C ASN A 45 -3.45 -1.30 -7.94
N LEU A 46 -3.64 -0.16 -8.59
CA LEU A 46 -2.62 0.46 -9.44
C LEU A 46 -1.46 1.01 -8.62
N THR A 47 -1.76 1.82 -7.60
CA THR A 47 -0.75 2.40 -6.71
C THR A 47 0.00 1.31 -5.95
N THR A 48 -0.71 0.31 -5.43
CA THR A 48 -0.08 -0.84 -4.74
C THR A 48 0.85 -1.59 -5.67
N SER A 49 0.45 -1.85 -6.92
CA SER A 49 1.30 -2.52 -7.90
C SER A 49 2.58 -1.75 -8.17
N ILE A 50 2.50 -0.43 -8.36
CA ILE A 50 3.66 0.43 -8.62
C ILE A 50 4.62 0.39 -7.43
N VAL A 51 4.11 0.62 -6.21
CA VAL A 51 4.93 0.63 -4.99
C VAL A 51 5.60 -0.73 -4.78
N MET A 52 4.85 -1.82 -4.88
CA MET A 52 5.37 -3.16 -4.67
C MET A 52 6.39 -3.57 -5.74
N ILE A 53 6.20 -3.20 -7.00
CA ILE A 53 7.17 -3.46 -8.07
C ILE A 53 8.45 -2.63 -7.86
N MET A 54 8.34 -1.38 -7.43
CA MET A 54 9.53 -0.56 -7.09
C MET A 54 10.35 -1.19 -5.97
N ILE A 55 9.69 -1.71 -4.93
CA ILE A 55 10.36 -2.40 -3.82
C ILE A 55 10.95 -3.72 -4.32
N LEU A 56 10.21 -4.49 -5.11
CA LEU A 56 10.65 -5.76 -5.69
C LEU A 56 11.92 -5.62 -6.53
N ARG A 57 12.04 -4.56 -7.33
CA ARG A 57 13.24 -4.29 -8.14
C ARG A 57 14.51 -4.13 -7.33
N LYS A 58 14.38 -3.75 -6.05
CA LYS A 58 15.50 -3.63 -5.12
C LYS A 58 15.80 -4.93 -4.37
N LEU A 59 14.79 -5.81 -4.23
CA LEU A 59 14.89 -7.07 -3.49
C LEU A 59 15.36 -8.25 -4.33
N VAL A 60 14.94 -8.30 -5.60
CA VAL A 60 15.18 -9.44 -6.49
C VAL A 60 16.04 -9.01 -7.66
N THR A 61 17.27 -9.51 -7.69
CA THR A 61 18.29 -9.15 -8.69
C THR A 61 18.07 -9.94 -9.98
N GLU A 62 17.68 -11.20 -9.88
CA GLU A 62 17.50 -12.08 -11.02
C GLU A 62 16.25 -11.72 -11.83
N ARG A 63 16.44 -11.63 -13.16
CA ARG A 63 15.37 -11.20 -14.08
C ARG A 63 14.20 -12.19 -14.10
N ASN A 64 14.47 -13.49 -14.13
CA ASN A 64 13.43 -14.52 -14.25
C ASN A 64 12.57 -14.58 -12.97
N ASP A 65 13.24 -14.61 -11.81
CA ASP A 65 12.54 -14.59 -10.53
C ASP A 65 11.69 -13.30 -10.42
N ARG A 66 12.28 -12.15 -10.78
CA ARG A 66 11.58 -10.87 -10.73
C ARG A 66 10.33 -10.82 -11.61
N LEU A 67 10.30 -11.51 -12.76
CA LEU A 67 9.10 -11.62 -13.59
C LEU A 67 8.00 -12.41 -12.87
N ILE A 68 8.34 -13.54 -12.23
CA ILE A 68 7.38 -14.34 -11.47
C ILE A 68 6.81 -13.54 -10.30
N TYR A 69 7.67 -12.88 -9.54
CA TYR A 69 7.22 -12.02 -8.42
C TYR A 69 6.35 -10.87 -8.89
N ALA A 70 6.72 -10.19 -10.00
CA ALA A 70 5.95 -9.09 -10.54
C ALA A 70 4.56 -9.54 -11.02
N SER A 71 4.48 -10.70 -11.67
CA SER A 71 3.19 -11.28 -12.08
C SER A 71 2.29 -11.56 -10.86
N LEU A 72 2.85 -12.10 -9.78
CA LEU A 72 2.11 -12.32 -8.54
C LEU A 72 1.68 -11.01 -7.86
N VAL A 73 2.51 -9.98 -7.88
CA VAL A 73 2.13 -8.64 -7.39
C VAL A 73 0.90 -8.13 -8.14
N ILE A 74 0.87 -8.26 -9.47
CA ILE A 74 -0.27 -7.81 -10.26
C ILE A 74 -1.53 -8.62 -9.93
N ILE A 75 -1.42 -9.95 -9.84
CA ILE A 75 -2.55 -10.81 -9.48
C ILE A 75 -3.05 -10.47 -8.07
N ALA A 76 -2.15 -10.36 -7.10
CA ALA A 76 -2.50 -10.07 -5.71
C ALA A 76 -3.10 -8.67 -5.55
N ALA A 77 -2.59 -7.67 -6.29
CA ALA A 77 -3.13 -6.31 -6.26
C ALA A 77 -4.57 -6.26 -6.82
N ASN A 78 -4.80 -6.88 -7.97
CA ASN A 78 -6.15 -6.91 -8.54
C ASN A 78 -7.13 -7.72 -7.67
N SER A 79 -6.69 -8.85 -7.13
CA SER A 79 -7.52 -9.67 -6.24
C SER A 79 -7.84 -8.94 -4.92
N GLY A 80 -6.84 -8.25 -4.35
CA GLY A 80 -7.01 -7.44 -3.14
C GLY A 80 -7.93 -6.24 -3.35
N GLY A 81 -7.82 -5.59 -4.51
CA GLY A 81 -8.70 -4.49 -4.89
C GLY A 81 -10.15 -4.94 -5.12
N ALA A 82 -10.35 -6.12 -5.72
CA ALA A 82 -11.67 -6.57 -6.16
C ALA A 82 -12.70 -6.78 -5.03
N PHE A 83 -12.28 -7.21 -3.84
CA PHE A 83 -13.20 -7.40 -2.72
C PHE A 83 -13.43 -6.15 -1.87
N SER A 84 -12.61 -5.11 -2.04
CA SER A 84 -12.71 -3.86 -1.30
C SER A 84 -13.55 -2.82 -2.05
N PRO A 85 -14.40 -2.05 -1.37
CA PRO A 85 -15.18 -1.00 -2.01
C PRO A 85 -14.35 0.18 -2.54
N ILE A 86 -13.09 0.30 -2.11
CA ILE A 86 -12.16 1.39 -2.47
C ILE A 86 -10.89 0.90 -3.18
N GLY A 87 -10.68 -0.41 -3.26
CA GLY A 87 -9.44 -0.99 -3.77
C GLY A 87 -9.35 -1.09 -5.30
N ASP A 88 -10.46 -0.93 -6.04
CA ASP A 88 -10.49 -0.96 -7.50
C ASP A 88 -11.49 0.08 -8.03
N VAL A 89 -11.12 0.75 -9.13
CA VAL A 89 -11.95 1.76 -9.79
C VAL A 89 -13.32 1.19 -10.22
N THR A 90 -13.35 -0.05 -10.72
CA THR A 90 -14.59 -0.72 -11.14
C THR A 90 -15.52 -0.95 -9.95
N THR A 91 -14.97 -1.39 -8.83
CA THR A 91 -15.72 -1.61 -7.60
C THR A 91 -16.23 -0.30 -7.00
N ILE A 92 -15.41 0.75 -7.02
CA ILE A 92 -15.81 2.11 -6.62
C ILE A 92 -17.00 2.58 -7.45
N MET A 93 -16.99 2.40 -8.77
CA MET A 93 -18.06 2.82 -9.65
C MET A 93 -19.40 2.12 -9.34
N LEU A 94 -19.36 0.79 -9.14
CA LEU A 94 -20.55 0.00 -8.79
C LEU A 94 -21.11 0.42 -7.42
N TRP A 95 -20.22 0.64 -6.47
CA TRP A 95 -20.60 1.09 -5.12
C TRP A 95 -21.17 2.51 -5.12
N MET A 96 -20.57 3.43 -5.89
CA MET A 96 -21.07 4.81 -6.02
C MET A 96 -22.47 4.86 -6.61
N ARG A 97 -22.79 4.02 -7.58
CA ARG A 97 -24.13 3.91 -8.19
C ARG A 97 -25.16 3.24 -7.28
N GLY A 98 -24.75 2.74 -6.12
CA GLY A 98 -25.65 2.05 -5.19
C GLY A 98 -26.02 0.61 -5.60
N ASN A 99 -25.40 0.08 -6.65
CA ASN A 99 -25.68 -1.28 -7.13
C ASN A 99 -25.17 -2.36 -6.16
N VAL A 100 -24.19 -2.03 -5.30
CA VAL A 100 -23.57 -2.96 -4.34
C VAL A 100 -23.34 -2.26 -3.00
N THR A 101 -23.65 -2.95 -1.90
CA THR A 101 -23.30 -2.48 -0.55
C THR A 101 -21.89 -2.96 -0.17
N SER A 102 -21.15 -2.14 0.57
CA SER A 102 -19.78 -2.45 0.98
C SER A 102 -19.67 -3.78 1.74
N GLY A 103 -20.62 -4.04 2.66
CA GLY A 103 -20.62 -5.28 3.46
C GLY A 103 -20.87 -6.54 2.62
N LEU A 104 -21.81 -6.48 1.69
CA LEU A 104 -22.12 -7.60 0.80
C LEU A 104 -20.96 -7.89 -0.15
N LEU A 105 -20.32 -6.84 -0.68
CA LEU A 105 -19.18 -6.95 -1.56
C LEU A 105 -18.03 -7.70 -0.87
N VAL A 106 -17.62 -7.24 0.33
CA VAL A 106 -16.57 -7.88 1.11
C VAL A 106 -16.92 -9.33 1.45
N ALA A 107 -18.15 -9.57 1.96
CA ALA A 107 -18.56 -10.92 2.37
C ALA A 107 -18.60 -11.92 1.20
N LYS A 108 -18.98 -11.49 0.01
CA LYS A 108 -19.11 -12.38 -1.17
C LYS A 108 -17.79 -12.54 -1.94
N LEU A 109 -16.98 -11.49 -2.03
CA LEU A 109 -15.77 -11.51 -2.89
C LEU A 109 -14.49 -11.80 -2.14
N PHE A 110 -14.46 -11.71 -0.80
CA PHE A 110 -13.24 -11.98 -0.02
C PHE A 110 -12.69 -13.40 -0.27
N LEU A 111 -13.55 -14.42 -0.18
CA LEU A 111 -13.12 -15.81 -0.35
C LEU A 111 -12.63 -16.13 -1.77
N PRO A 112 -13.35 -15.78 -2.85
CA PRO A 112 -12.84 -15.92 -4.21
C PRO A 112 -11.54 -15.14 -4.45
N ALA A 113 -11.43 -13.90 -3.95
CA ALA A 113 -10.23 -13.09 -4.08
C ALA A 113 -9.03 -13.71 -3.36
N LEU A 114 -9.24 -14.28 -2.16
CA LEU A 114 -8.20 -14.98 -1.42
C LEU A 114 -7.70 -16.22 -2.18
N VAL A 115 -8.62 -17.03 -2.70
CA VAL A 115 -8.30 -18.23 -3.50
C VAL A 115 -7.52 -17.86 -4.75
N SER A 116 -7.89 -16.76 -5.43
CA SER A 116 -7.20 -16.28 -6.63
C SER A 116 -5.75 -15.83 -6.38
N VAL A 117 -5.37 -15.54 -5.15
CA VAL A 117 -3.98 -15.26 -4.76
C VAL A 117 -3.25 -16.52 -4.30
N ILE A 118 -3.91 -17.37 -3.51
CA ILE A 118 -3.27 -18.55 -2.92
C ILE A 118 -2.86 -19.54 -4.02
N ILE A 119 -3.72 -19.82 -4.99
CA ILE A 119 -3.45 -20.82 -6.04
C ILE A 119 -2.25 -20.43 -6.90
N PRO A 120 -2.18 -19.23 -7.53
CA PRO A 120 -1.01 -18.83 -8.31
C PRO A 120 0.27 -18.76 -7.48
N THR A 121 0.18 -18.31 -6.23
CA THR A 121 1.34 -18.25 -5.33
C THR A 121 1.88 -19.63 -5.00
N ALA A 122 1.00 -20.61 -4.73
CA ALA A 122 1.40 -22.00 -4.47
C ALA A 122 2.02 -22.66 -5.72
N ILE A 123 1.49 -22.37 -6.91
CA ILE A 123 2.06 -22.82 -8.18
C ILE A 123 3.44 -22.20 -8.38
N ALA A 124 3.57 -20.90 -8.23
CA ALA A 124 4.82 -20.17 -8.41
C ALA A 124 5.92 -20.63 -7.44
N CYS A 125 5.56 -21.02 -6.21
CA CYS A 125 6.49 -21.61 -5.24
C CYS A 125 7.18 -22.88 -5.74
N ARG A 126 6.57 -23.62 -6.68
CA ARG A 126 7.20 -24.83 -7.26
C ARG A 126 8.24 -24.51 -8.32
N TYR A 127 8.13 -23.36 -8.97
CA TYR A 127 9.04 -22.91 -10.03
C TYR A 127 10.25 -22.14 -9.48
N ILE A 128 10.15 -21.59 -8.27
CA ILE A 128 11.28 -20.86 -7.66
C ILE A 128 12.08 -21.82 -6.79
N PRO A 129 13.39 -22.03 -7.11
CA PRO A 129 14.27 -22.81 -6.25
C PRO A 129 14.41 -22.17 -4.89
N ASP A 130 14.53 -23.00 -3.84
CA ASP A 130 14.66 -22.54 -2.45
C ASP A 130 16.10 -22.14 -2.16
N GLU A 131 16.60 -21.19 -2.92
CA GLU A 131 17.90 -20.58 -2.72
C GLU A 131 17.78 -19.36 -1.80
N ASN A 132 18.88 -19.02 -1.12
CA ASN A 132 18.93 -17.86 -0.27
C ASN A 132 18.63 -16.60 -1.10
N ALA A 133 17.56 -15.90 -0.72
CA ALA A 133 17.36 -14.55 -1.20
C ALA A 133 18.48 -13.68 -0.63
N HIS A 134 19.34 -13.12 -1.46
CA HIS A 134 20.32 -12.13 -1.03
C HIS A 134 19.65 -10.75 -0.97
N PRO A 135 19.18 -10.31 0.20
CA PRO A 135 18.57 -8.99 0.32
C PRO A 135 19.67 -7.91 0.42
N GLU A 136 20.52 -7.83 -0.59
CA GLU A 136 21.78 -7.08 -0.49
C GLU A 136 21.62 -5.55 -0.60
N LYS A 137 20.46 -4.98 -0.81
CA LYS A 137 20.35 -3.51 -1.00
C LYS A 137 19.04 -2.90 -0.49
N LEU A 138 18.57 -3.32 0.69
CA LEU A 138 17.39 -2.67 1.29
C LEU A 138 17.72 -1.32 1.97
N ASP A 139 18.99 -0.97 2.06
CA ASP A 139 19.47 0.21 2.79
C ASP A 139 19.33 1.54 2.00
N THR A 140 18.87 1.49 0.76
CA THR A 140 18.47 2.71 0.04
C THR A 140 16.99 3.03 0.30
N ALA A 141 16.65 3.27 1.57
CA ALA A 141 15.44 4.04 1.89
C ALA A 141 15.53 5.39 1.14
N PRO A 142 14.41 5.97 0.67
CA PRO A 142 14.43 7.35 0.22
C PRO A 142 15.18 8.17 1.27
N LYS A 143 16.09 9.02 0.87
CA LYS A 143 16.73 9.96 1.79
C LYS A 143 15.62 10.86 2.32
N LEU A 144 15.04 10.46 3.44
CA LEU A 144 14.07 11.28 4.15
C LEU A 144 14.79 12.55 4.58
N PRO A 145 14.14 13.71 4.53
CA PRO A 145 14.68 14.93 5.10
C PRO A 145 15.12 14.67 6.55
N PRO A 146 16.20 15.27 7.03
CA PRO A 146 16.80 14.95 8.32
C PRO A 146 15.86 15.12 9.52
N PHE A 147 14.77 15.86 9.32
CA PHE A 147 13.74 16.09 10.34
C PHE A 147 12.60 15.06 10.34
N VAL A 148 12.56 14.13 9.37
CA VAL A 148 11.51 13.08 9.31
C VAL A 148 11.94 11.89 10.16
N GLY A 149 11.57 11.88 11.42
CA GLY A 149 11.82 10.76 12.32
C GLY A 149 10.85 9.59 12.09
N PRO A 150 11.19 8.37 12.55
CA PRO A 150 10.37 7.18 12.37
C PRO A 150 8.97 7.29 12.99
N ARG A 151 8.81 8.09 14.04
CA ARG A 151 7.50 8.34 14.67
C ARG A 151 6.60 9.18 13.76
N PHE A 152 7.15 10.18 13.10
CA PHE A 152 6.42 11.03 12.16
C PHE A 152 5.96 10.22 10.94
N SER A 153 6.84 9.41 10.37
CA SER A 153 6.52 8.49 9.27
C SER A 153 5.37 7.52 9.61
N HIS A 154 5.38 6.97 10.83
CA HIS A 154 4.28 6.10 11.31
C HIS A 154 2.97 6.88 11.48
N PHE A 155 3.04 8.12 11.99
CA PHE A 155 1.85 8.95 12.17
C PHE A 155 1.22 9.33 10.83
N VAL A 156 2.02 9.73 9.84
CA VAL A 156 1.56 10.04 8.48
C VAL A 156 0.96 8.79 7.81
N LEU A 157 1.55 7.61 8.01
CA LEU A 157 0.98 6.35 7.54
C LEU A 157 -0.40 6.08 8.15
N VAL A 158 -0.51 6.16 9.48
CA VAL A 158 -1.77 5.91 10.20
C VAL A 158 -2.84 6.92 9.79
N LEU A 159 -2.46 8.20 9.64
CA LEU A 159 -3.38 9.25 9.21
C LEU A 159 -3.84 9.03 7.75
N GLY A 160 -2.92 8.66 6.85
CA GLY A 160 -3.24 8.39 5.45
C GLY A 160 -4.12 7.16 5.27
N VAL A 161 -3.77 6.03 5.90
CA VAL A 161 -4.57 4.80 5.88
C VAL A 161 -5.91 5.01 6.58
N GLY A 162 -5.91 5.68 7.73
CA GLY A 162 -7.14 6.04 8.45
C GLY A 162 -8.07 6.93 7.63
N GLY A 163 -7.50 7.90 6.90
CA GLY A 163 -8.24 8.76 5.97
C GLY A 163 -8.89 7.97 4.83
N LEU A 164 -8.20 6.99 4.27
CA LEU A 164 -8.78 6.11 3.24
C LEU A 164 -9.88 5.21 3.79
N LEU A 165 -9.70 4.64 4.99
CA LEU A 165 -10.72 3.83 5.66
C LEU A 165 -11.93 4.67 6.13
N PHE A 166 -11.72 5.96 6.38
CA PHE A 166 -12.79 6.89 6.70
C PHE A 166 -13.78 7.07 5.54
N VAL A 167 -13.34 7.01 4.28
CA VAL A 167 -14.19 7.25 3.09
C VAL A 167 -15.43 6.35 3.05
N PRO A 168 -15.34 5.00 3.17
CA PRO A 168 -16.52 4.16 3.19
C PRO A 168 -17.43 4.40 4.40
N ILE A 169 -16.86 4.72 5.57
CA ILE A 169 -17.62 5.06 6.77
C ILE A 169 -18.39 6.37 6.54
N PHE A 170 -17.72 7.40 6.02
CA PHE A 170 -18.31 8.69 5.68
C PHE A 170 -19.50 8.53 4.73
N LYS A 171 -19.35 7.76 3.65
CA LYS A 171 -20.46 7.47 2.73
C LYS A 171 -21.61 6.74 3.42
N ALA A 172 -21.31 5.74 4.26
CA ALA A 172 -22.34 4.96 4.95
C ALA A 172 -23.17 5.81 5.93
N VAL A 173 -22.54 6.77 6.60
CA VAL A 173 -23.18 7.64 7.60
C VAL A 173 -23.90 8.83 6.96
N THR A 174 -23.28 9.48 5.98
CA THR A 174 -23.81 10.74 5.39
C THR A 174 -24.66 10.53 4.14
N GLY A 175 -24.50 9.39 3.46
CA GLY A 175 -25.09 9.16 2.14
C GLY A 175 -24.48 10.00 1.01
N LEU A 176 -23.48 10.84 1.32
CA LEU A 176 -22.83 11.71 0.35
C LEU A 176 -21.85 10.94 -0.54
N PRO A 177 -21.51 11.48 -1.72
CA PRO A 177 -20.55 10.85 -2.61
C PRO A 177 -19.16 10.66 -1.96
N PRO A 178 -18.48 9.52 -2.17
CA PRO A 178 -17.21 9.19 -1.50
C PRO A 178 -16.07 10.16 -1.81
N TYR A 179 -16.10 10.85 -2.95
CA TYR A 179 -15.05 11.82 -3.29
C TYR A 179 -14.97 12.99 -2.29
N LEU A 180 -16.08 13.36 -1.63
CA LEU A 180 -16.07 14.37 -0.56
C LEU A 180 -15.28 13.87 0.65
N GLY A 181 -15.47 12.61 1.05
CA GLY A 181 -14.66 11.99 2.11
C GLY A 181 -13.17 11.92 1.75
N MET A 182 -12.85 11.62 0.48
CA MET A 182 -11.45 11.65 0.00
C MET A 182 -10.83 13.04 0.05
N LEU A 183 -11.58 14.10 -0.36
CA LEU A 183 -11.10 15.48 -0.30
C LEU A 183 -10.86 15.95 1.13
N ILE A 184 -11.74 15.59 2.06
CA ILE A 184 -11.56 15.89 3.49
C ILE A 184 -10.29 15.19 4.01
N SER A 185 -10.16 13.89 3.77
CA SER A 185 -9.00 13.11 4.21
C SER A 185 -7.69 13.64 3.63
N TRP A 186 -7.69 14.01 2.35
CA TRP A 186 -6.54 14.62 1.70
C TRP A 186 -6.20 15.99 2.29
N GLY A 187 -7.20 16.86 2.48
CA GLY A 187 -7.02 18.18 3.07
C GLY A 187 -6.43 18.12 4.47
N VAL A 188 -6.95 17.23 5.32
CA VAL A 188 -6.42 17.01 6.68
C VAL A 188 -4.97 16.52 6.64
N LEU A 189 -4.67 15.54 5.79
CA LEU A 189 -3.33 15.00 5.66
C LEU A 189 -2.34 16.06 5.16
N TRP A 190 -2.73 16.84 4.15
CA TRP A 190 -1.90 17.89 3.57
C TRP A 190 -1.62 19.02 4.57
N VAL A 191 -2.65 19.57 5.18
CA VAL A 191 -2.50 20.62 6.20
C VAL A 191 -1.61 20.15 7.36
N PHE A 192 -1.80 18.91 7.81
CA PHE A 192 -0.99 18.34 8.89
C PHE A 192 0.48 18.23 8.49
N THR A 193 0.76 17.70 7.30
CA THR A 193 2.14 17.56 6.81
C THR A 193 2.80 18.92 6.62
N GLU A 194 2.10 19.90 6.05
CA GLU A 194 2.60 21.26 5.83
C GLU A 194 2.94 21.97 7.13
N LEU A 195 2.03 21.95 8.12
CA LEU A 195 2.27 22.57 9.43
C LEU A 195 3.48 21.97 10.14
N VAL A 196 3.69 20.66 10.04
CA VAL A 196 4.85 20.01 10.67
C VAL A 196 6.14 20.35 9.93
N TYR A 197 6.12 20.46 8.61
CA TYR A 197 7.28 20.85 7.81
C TYR A 197 7.67 22.29 8.13
N ASP A 198 6.72 23.24 8.11
CA ASP A 198 6.96 24.65 8.39
C ASP A 198 7.50 24.86 9.81
N HIS A 199 6.89 24.22 10.81
CA HIS A 199 7.35 24.30 12.20
C HIS A 199 8.78 23.77 12.39
N LYS A 200 9.16 22.70 11.71
CA LYS A 200 10.51 22.13 11.82
C LYS A 200 11.56 22.92 11.05
N GLN A 201 11.21 23.47 9.89
CA GLN A 201 12.10 24.32 9.12
C GLN A 201 12.44 25.60 9.90
N ASN A 202 11.44 26.23 10.51
CA ASN A 202 11.63 27.41 11.37
C ASN A 202 12.51 27.11 12.61
N MET A 203 12.40 25.90 13.18
CA MET A 203 13.28 25.47 14.29
C MET A 203 14.73 25.27 13.84
N GLU A 204 14.98 24.68 12.67
CA GLU A 204 16.35 24.51 12.15
C GLU A 204 17.01 25.85 11.81
N GLU A 205 16.26 26.82 11.30
CA GLU A 205 16.77 28.18 11.06
C GLU A 205 17.09 28.90 12.36
N SER A 206 16.27 28.72 13.41
CA SER A 206 16.53 29.30 14.75
C SER A 206 17.74 28.70 15.46
N ILE A 207 18.15 27.48 15.15
CA ILE A 207 19.34 26.83 15.74
C ILE A 207 20.62 27.23 15.01
N LYS A 208 20.52 27.62 13.73
CA LYS A 208 21.68 28.05 12.93
C LYS A 208 22.06 29.50 13.07
N ASN A 209 21.20 30.34 13.66
CA ASN A 209 21.45 31.73 14.03
C ASN A 209 21.83 31.86 15.52
#